data_c1506f41c3c9a4685fc0266a853c6777
#
_entry.id   c1506f41c3c9a4685fc0266a853c6777
#
_cell.length_a   1.000
_cell.length_b   1.000
_cell.length_c   1.000
_cell.angle_alpha   90.00
_cell.angle_beta   90.00
_cell.angle_gamma   90.00
#
_symmetry.space_group_name_H-M   'P 1'
#
loop_
_entity.id
_entity.type
_entity.pdbx_description
1 polymer ?
#
loop_
_entity_poly.entity_id
_entity_poly.type
_entity_poly.pdbx_seq_one_letter_code
_entity_poly.pdbx_strand_id
1 'polypeptide(L)'
;MKEVRQLLDSSLPTSSVTTDEIKELPPVTTTVQSPPSPATAIRPRVVARTGLYAVLAANVAVVLYFFFAAGFASNTLIVLGRLTGLFGALLMAFQLLLVARLPWLDRRIGMDRLTSWHRWTGFSVLWALLAHAVFITFGYAQSSSLDPVNQLIDLAETVEGVLRAVVALGIIIVIGVVSARFARRRLAYETWHFIHLYTYVAVVLAFTHQVAVGTSFASSSAARTYWSAVWGVALGAVLVGRLVLPLWRNRRHQLRVSAVVPESDNVVSVYVTGRDLDRLPARAGQFFLWRFLTKDRWWQANPFSLSAAPDGRTLRLTAKAAGDGSAALRHMKVGTRVFAEGPYGAFTTMHRTRPEAVLIAGGVGVTPIRALLEELHGHAVVIYRVATDRDAVLYGELVELAHAKGAELHLVTGPSVPDRLAPAELSRLVPDITDRDVFLCGPPPMMNAVIGSLRELGVPKQQVHFERFSLAG
;
A
#
# COMPACT_ATOMS: atom_id res chain seq x y z
N MET A 1 23.51 -38.82 -6.58
CA MET A 1 24.68 -37.91 -6.54
C MET A 1 25.86 -38.29 -7.43
N LYS A 2 25.78 -39.32 -8.25
CA LYS A 2 26.85 -39.69 -9.22
C LYS A 2 26.54 -39.29 -10.67
N GLU A 3 25.27 -39.07 -11.03
CA GLU A 3 24.89 -38.73 -12.41
C GLU A 3 24.95 -37.25 -12.77
N VAL A 4 24.98 -36.34 -11.79
CA VAL A 4 25.09 -34.88 -12.06
C VAL A 4 26.56 -34.45 -12.30
N ARG A 5 27.53 -35.28 -11.97
CA ARG A 5 28.97 -34.97 -12.17
C ARG A 5 29.47 -35.32 -13.57
N GLN A 6 28.73 -36.11 -14.33
CA GLN A 6 29.15 -36.57 -15.66
C GLN A 6 28.74 -35.66 -16.81
N LEU A 7 27.88 -34.67 -16.55
CA LEU A 7 27.40 -33.68 -17.56
C LEU A 7 28.22 -32.39 -17.59
N LEU A 8 29.20 -32.23 -16.70
CA LEU A 8 30.04 -31.02 -16.65
C LEU A 8 31.43 -31.19 -17.28
N ASP A 9 31.78 -32.41 -17.73
CA ASP A 9 33.14 -32.73 -18.22
C ASP A 9 33.30 -32.91 -19.73
N SER A 10 32.29 -32.55 -20.53
CA SER A 10 32.43 -32.65 -21.98
C SER A 10 32.15 -31.29 -22.67
N SER A 11 33.25 -30.75 -23.23
CA SER A 11 33.30 -29.65 -24.21
C SER A 11 33.70 -28.25 -23.71
N LEU A 12 35.01 -28.09 -23.43
CA LEU A 12 35.67 -26.80 -23.66
C LEU A 12 36.87 -27.02 -24.59
N PRO A 13 36.98 -26.37 -25.73
CA PRO A 13 38.19 -26.36 -26.53
C PRO A 13 39.26 -25.52 -25.86
N THR A 14 40.40 -26.12 -25.53
CA THR A 14 41.62 -25.43 -25.10
C THR A 14 42.22 -24.69 -26.30
N SER A 15 41.94 -23.37 -26.40
CA SER A 15 42.78 -22.45 -27.16
C SER A 15 43.70 -21.73 -26.19
N SER A 16 45.01 -22.02 -26.32
CA SER A 16 46.08 -21.34 -25.63
C SER A 16 46.11 -19.87 -26.09
N VAL A 17 45.70 -18.94 -25.23
CA VAL A 17 45.93 -17.52 -25.39
C VAL A 17 47.33 -17.23 -24.85
N THR A 18 48.22 -16.78 -25.71
CA THR A 18 49.58 -16.35 -25.39
C THR A 18 49.57 -15.05 -24.60
N THR A 19 50.47 -14.92 -23.66
CA THR A 19 50.60 -13.90 -22.63
C THR A 19 50.94 -12.47 -23.16
N ASP A 20 50.89 -12.22 -24.45
CA ASP A 20 51.33 -10.94 -25.05
C ASP A 20 50.18 -10.01 -25.53
N GLU A 21 48.91 -10.39 -25.38
CA GLU A 21 47.77 -9.58 -25.80
C GLU A 21 47.05 -8.77 -24.67
N ILE A 22 47.68 -8.71 -23.47
CA ILE A 22 47.12 -7.89 -22.36
C ILE A 22 47.90 -6.54 -22.28
N LYS A 23 48.04 -5.85 -23.39
CA LYS A 23 48.47 -4.45 -23.36
C LYS A 23 47.45 -3.64 -24.17
N GLU A 24 46.87 -2.61 -23.45
CA GLU A 24 46.06 -1.54 -24.00
C GLU A 24 44.55 -1.73 -24.15
N LEU A 25 43.90 -2.01 -23.04
CA LEU A 25 42.52 -1.50 -22.85
C LEU A 25 42.61 -0.16 -22.11
N PRO A 26 42.00 0.91 -22.64
CA PRO A 26 41.98 2.19 -21.94
C PRO A 26 41.22 2.04 -20.61
N PRO A 27 41.64 2.74 -19.53
CA PRO A 27 40.96 2.63 -18.24
C PRO A 27 39.49 3.05 -18.43
N VAL A 28 38.57 2.14 -18.15
CA VAL A 28 37.14 2.47 -18.03
C VAL A 28 37.01 3.38 -16.82
N THR A 29 37.05 4.69 -17.06
CA THR A 29 36.67 5.69 -16.07
C THR A 29 35.17 5.58 -15.85
N THR A 30 34.75 4.66 -15.03
CA THR A 30 33.45 4.70 -14.39
C THR A 30 33.45 5.94 -13.49
N THR A 31 32.90 7.03 -13.97
CA THR A 31 32.49 8.17 -13.13
C THR A 31 31.45 7.63 -12.15
N VAL A 32 31.94 7.17 -10.99
CA VAL A 32 31.08 6.93 -9.83
C VAL A 32 30.53 8.29 -9.44
N GLN A 33 29.32 8.62 -9.91
CA GLN A 33 28.59 9.75 -9.38
C GLN A 33 28.38 9.48 -7.88
N SER A 34 29.10 10.26 -7.07
CA SER A 34 28.89 10.26 -5.63
C SER A 34 27.40 10.49 -5.36
N PRO A 35 26.77 9.67 -4.50
CA PRO A 35 25.37 9.89 -4.15
C PRO A 35 25.23 11.31 -3.58
N PRO A 36 24.16 12.05 -3.93
CA PRO A 36 23.95 13.41 -3.45
C PRO A 36 24.00 13.42 -1.93
N SER A 37 24.71 14.42 -1.39
CA SER A 37 24.84 14.63 0.06
C SER A 37 23.46 14.60 0.75
N PRO A 38 23.28 13.89 1.86
CA PRO A 38 21.95 13.68 2.48
C PRO A 38 21.30 14.97 3.02
N ALA A 39 22.00 16.08 3.06
CA ALA A 39 21.54 17.33 3.68
C ALA A 39 20.54 18.16 2.85
N THR A 40 20.39 17.93 1.54
CA THR A 40 19.60 18.79 0.65
C THR A 40 18.43 18.08 -0.07
N ALA A 41 18.26 16.78 0.08
CA ALA A 41 17.10 16.10 -0.50
C ALA A 41 15.84 16.38 0.32
N ILE A 42 15.00 17.30 -0.14
CA ILE A 42 13.64 17.49 0.38
C ILE A 42 12.97 16.12 0.33
N ARG A 43 12.63 15.59 1.51
CA ARG A 43 12.21 14.20 1.68
C ARG A 43 10.97 13.90 0.85
N PRO A 44 10.99 12.96 -0.09
CA PRO A 44 9.88 12.74 -1.03
C PRO A 44 8.54 12.43 -0.35
N ARG A 45 8.57 11.84 0.86
CA ARG A 45 7.38 11.60 1.70
C ARG A 45 6.77 12.90 2.23
N VAL A 46 7.59 13.85 2.66
CA VAL A 46 7.11 15.13 3.21
C VAL A 46 6.47 15.94 2.09
N VAL A 47 7.15 16.07 0.96
CA VAL A 47 6.64 16.79 -0.22
C VAL A 47 5.30 16.21 -0.69
N ALA A 48 5.20 14.89 -0.84
CA ALA A 48 3.98 14.26 -1.30
C ALA A 48 2.80 14.46 -0.32
N ARG A 49 3.09 14.39 0.99
CA ARG A 49 2.08 14.61 2.03
C ARG A 49 1.63 16.07 2.09
N THR A 50 2.58 17.00 2.08
CA THR A 50 2.28 18.44 2.07
C THR A 50 1.52 18.81 0.80
N GLY A 51 1.92 18.29 -0.36
CA GLY A 51 1.21 18.49 -1.61
C GLY A 51 -0.23 17.99 -1.56
N LEU A 52 -0.48 16.82 -0.99
CA LEU A 52 -1.85 16.28 -0.87
C LEU A 52 -2.72 17.12 0.07
N TYR A 53 -2.17 17.59 1.20
CA TYR A 53 -2.88 18.51 2.09
C TYR A 53 -3.13 19.87 1.45
N ALA A 54 -2.16 20.40 0.69
CA ALA A 54 -2.33 21.66 -0.05
C ALA A 54 -3.44 21.54 -1.10
N VAL A 55 -3.48 20.43 -1.85
CA VAL A 55 -4.57 20.15 -2.80
C VAL A 55 -5.91 20.08 -2.09
N LEU A 56 -6.01 19.38 -0.96
CA LEU A 56 -7.25 19.31 -0.20
C LEU A 56 -7.67 20.70 0.31
N ALA A 57 -6.75 21.47 0.89
CA ALA A 57 -7.02 22.81 1.40
C ALA A 57 -7.45 23.78 0.28
N ALA A 58 -6.81 23.71 -0.88
CA ALA A 58 -7.21 24.50 -2.06
C ALA A 58 -8.64 24.15 -2.52
N ASN A 59 -8.99 22.85 -2.56
CA ASN A 59 -10.33 22.42 -2.91
C ASN A 59 -11.38 22.87 -1.85
N VAL A 60 -11.04 22.82 -0.56
CA VAL A 60 -11.89 23.38 0.50
C VAL A 60 -12.14 24.87 0.28
N ALA A 61 -11.11 25.65 -0.04
CA ALA A 61 -11.26 27.08 -0.33
C ALA A 61 -12.15 27.33 -1.54
N VAL A 62 -12.01 26.56 -2.63
CA VAL A 62 -12.87 26.68 -3.82
C VAL A 62 -14.32 26.30 -3.51
N VAL A 63 -14.55 25.24 -2.73
CA VAL A 63 -15.90 24.82 -2.31
C VAL A 63 -16.56 25.92 -1.46
N LEU A 64 -15.82 26.52 -0.53
CA LEU A 64 -16.31 27.65 0.26
C LEU A 64 -16.62 28.87 -0.61
N TYR A 65 -15.75 29.19 -1.56
CA TYR A 65 -16.01 30.26 -2.51
C TYR A 65 -17.35 30.08 -3.26
N PHE A 66 -17.57 28.90 -3.85
CA PHE A 66 -18.81 28.60 -4.53
C PHE A 66 -20.04 28.56 -3.58
N PHE A 67 -19.83 28.10 -2.35
CA PHE A 67 -20.86 28.09 -1.33
C PHE A 67 -21.34 29.52 -1.01
N PHE A 68 -20.40 30.46 -0.76
CA PHE A 68 -20.73 31.85 -0.49
C PHE A 68 -21.28 32.60 -1.74
N ALA A 69 -20.72 32.32 -2.92
CA ALA A 69 -21.16 32.91 -4.17
C ALA A 69 -22.60 32.51 -4.55
N ALA A 70 -23.05 31.32 -4.13
CA ALA A 70 -24.44 30.87 -4.38
C ALA A 70 -25.46 31.52 -3.46
N GLY A 71 -25.05 32.34 -2.49
CA GLY A 71 -25.91 32.98 -1.51
C GLY A 71 -26.47 32.07 -0.43
N PHE A 72 -27.08 32.66 0.58
CA PHE A 72 -27.61 31.93 1.73
C PHE A 72 -29.14 31.73 1.57
N ALA A 73 -29.61 30.56 1.98
CA ALA A 73 -31.03 30.34 2.21
C ALA A 73 -31.45 31.10 3.47
N SER A 74 -32.74 31.45 3.57
CA SER A 74 -33.33 32.12 4.75
C SER A 74 -33.27 31.21 6.00
N ASN A 75 -33.35 29.91 5.81
CA ASN A 75 -33.31 28.91 6.90
C ASN A 75 -31.87 28.43 7.15
N THR A 76 -31.42 28.65 8.38
CA THR A 76 -30.04 28.27 8.82
C THR A 76 -29.77 26.77 8.70
N LEU A 77 -30.75 25.90 8.96
CA LEU A 77 -30.59 24.46 8.81
C LEU A 77 -30.33 24.06 7.35
N ILE A 78 -31.01 24.70 6.40
CA ILE A 78 -30.78 24.47 4.97
C ILE A 78 -29.37 24.93 4.58
N VAL A 79 -28.89 26.05 5.13
CA VAL A 79 -27.51 26.53 4.90
C VAL A 79 -26.49 25.51 5.42
N LEU A 80 -26.65 25.01 6.66
CA LEU A 80 -25.82 24.00 7.25
C LEU A 80 -25.89 22.66 6.48
N GLY A 81 -27.05 22.27 6.05
CA GLY A 81 -27.30 21.11 5.22
C GLY A 81 -26.52 21.17 3.88
N ARG A 82 -26.61 22.32 3.19
CA ARG A 82 -25.84 22.55 1.95
C ARG A 82 -24.33 22.47 2.19
N LEU A 83 -23.83 23.08 3.26
CA LEU A 83 -22.42 23.10 3.59
C LEU A 83 -21.90 21.67 3.89
N THR A 84 -22.61 20.93 4.73
CA THR A 84 -22.24 19.55 5.09
C THR A 84 -22.32 18.60 3.88
N GLY A 85 -23.27 18.80 2.98
CA GLY A 85 -23.38 18.06 1.72
C GLY A 85 -22.20 18.31 0.78
N LEU A 86 -21.79 19.57 0.61
CA LEU A 86 -20.63 19.93 -0.22
C LEU A 86 -19.33 19.36 0.33
N PHE A 87 -19.11 19.42 1.64
CA PHE A 87 -17.97 18.77 2.28
C PHE A 87 -18.04 17.25 2.18
N GLY A 88 -19.20 16.66 2.36
CA GLY A 88 -19.43 15.22 2.15
C GLY A 88 -19.03 14.79 0.74
N ALA A 89 -19.43 15.53 -0.29
CA ALA A 89 -19.07 15.26 -1.69
C ALA A 89 -17.57 15.41 -1.95
N LEU A 90 -16.93 16.46 -1.44
CA LEU A 90 -15.47 16.67 -1.58
C LEU A 90 -14.69 15.55 -0.91
N LEU A 91 -15.05 15.21 0.33
CA LEU A 91 -14.40 14.13 1.07
C LEU A 91 -14.62 12.78 0.41
N MET A 92 -15.79 12.53 -0.19
CA MET A 92 -16.07 11.30 -0.94
C MET A 92 -15.19 11.18 -2.19
N ALA A 93 -15.03 12.26 -2.96
CA ALA A 93 -14.11 12.29 -4.10
C ALA A 93 -12.66 12.09 -3.66
N PHE A 94 -12.21 12.72 -2.57
CA PHE A 94 -10.90 12.54 -1.98
C PHE A 94 -10.68 11.11 -1.50
N GLN A 95 -11.67 10.48 -0.91
CA GLN A 95 -11.63 9.09 -0.48
C GLN A 95 -11.39 8.11 -1.62
N LEU A 96 -11.95 8.36 -2.80
CA LEU A 96 -11.68 7.58 -4.01
C LEU A 96 -10.21 7.68 -4.43
N LEU A 97 -9.61 8.88 -4.35
CA LEU A 97 -8.18 9.09 -4.65
C LEU A 97 -7.27 8.29 -3.70
N LEU A 98 -7.61 8.21 -2.41
CA LEU A 98 -6.82 7.49 -1.42
C LEU A 98 -6.75 5.97 -1.70
N VAL A 99 -7.78 5.40 -2.35
CA VAL A 99 -7.85 3.97 -2.69
C VAL A 99 -7.65 3.69 -4.18
N ALA A 100 -7.34 4.70 -4.98
CA ALA A 100 -7.13 4.56 -6.42
C ALA A 100 -5.90 3.71 -6.78
N ARG A 101 -5.00 3.41 -5.82
CA ARG A 101 -3.77 2.60 -6.03
C ARG A 101 -2.85 3.21 -7.09
N LEU A 102 -2.70 4.52 -7.08
CA LEU A 102 -1.77 5.21 -7.97
C LEU A 102 -0.32 4.94 -7.52
N PRO A 103 0.52 4.31 -8.36
CA PRO A 103 1.85 3.86 -7.91
C PRO A 103 2.77 4.98 -7.43
N TRP A 104 2.65 6.19 -8.03
CA TRP A 104 3.45 7.33 -7.62
C TRP A 104 3.07 7.86 -6.23
N LEU A 105 1.77 7.79 -5.86
CA LEU A 105 1.27 8.20 -4.55
C LEU A 105 1.64 7.17 -3.49
N ASP A 106 1.46 5.89 -3.82
CA ASP A 106 1.76 4.78 -2.92
C ASP A 106 3.25 4.69 -2.59
N ARG A 107 4.14 4.79 -3.58
CA ARG A 107 5.59 4.77 -3.35
C ARG A 107 6.09 5.88 -2.43
N ARG A 108 5.43 7.05 -2.43
CA ARG A 108 5.84 8.21 -1.64
C ARG A 108 5.21 8.24 -0.25
N ILE A 109 3.99 7.81 -0.10
CA ILE A 109 3.22 7.89 1.16
C ILE A 109 3.14 6.53 1.86
N GLY A 110 2.98 5.46 1.11
CA GLY A 110 2.75 4.09 1.58
C GLY A 110 1.28 3.73 1.70
N MET A 111 0.93 2.51 1.28
CA MET A 111 -0.44 2.00 1.29
C MET A 111 -1.05 2.00 2.70
N ASP A 112 -0.27 1.70 3.73
CA ASP A 112 -0.70 1.71 5.13
C ASP A 112 -1.27 3.06 5.56
N ARG A 113 -0.59 4.15 5.19
CA ARG A 113 -1.04 5.51 5.51
C ARG A 113 -2.25 5.90 4.69
N LEU A 114 -2.23 5.61 3.39
CA LEU A 114 -3.36 5.88 2.50
C LEU A 114 -4.63 5.16 2.98
N THR A 115 -4.51 3.89 3.38
CA THR A 115 -5.62 3.11 3.96
C THR A 115 -6.06 3.66 5.31
N SER A 116 -5.13 4.11 6.15
CA SER A 116 -5.46 4.77 7.42
C SER A 116 -6.22 6.07 7.20
N TRP A 117 -5.79 6.89 6.26
CA TRP A 117 -6.50 8.13 5.90
C TRP A 117 -7.87 7.84 5.28
N HIS A 118 -7.97 6.85 4.39
CA HIS A 118 -9.25 6.39 3.85
C HIS A 118 -10.24 6.03 4.96
N ARG A 119 -9.81 5.34 6.02
CA ARG A 119 -10.66 4.99 7.16
C ARG A 119 -11.18 6.23 7.91
N TRP A 120 -10.29 7.19 8.23
CA TRP A 120 -10.68 8.42 8.91
C TRP A 120 -11.57 9.33 8.05
N THR A 121 -11.21 9.47 6.77
CA THR A 121 -12.02 10.23 5.81
C THR A 121 -13.39 9.57 5.63
N GLY A 122 -13.46 8.23 5.56
CA GLY A 122 -14.73 7.51 5.48
C GLY A 122 -15.65 7.73 6.68
N PHE A 123 -15.08 7.78 7.87
CA PHE A 123 -15.82 8.18 9.06
C PHE A 123 -16.34 9.62 8.96
N SER A 124 -15.52 10.54 8.47
CA SER A 124 -15.93 11.94 8.27
C SER A 124 -17.01 12.09 7.19
N VAL A 125 -16.93 11.31 6.10
CA VAL A 125 -17.96 11.26 5.04
C VAL A 125 -19.29 10.82 5.62
N LEU A 126 -19.32 9.72 6.38
CA LEU A 126 -20.54 9.20 6.98
C LEU A 126 -21.25 10.28 7.83
N TRP A 127 -20.51 10.92 8.73
CA TRP A 127 -21.08 11.97 9.60
C TRP A 127 -21.51 13.22 8.83
N ALA A 128 -20.74 13.64 7.83
CA ALA A 128 -21.10 14.79 7.00
C ALA A 128 -22.39 14.54 6.23
N LEU A 129 -22.58 13.35 5.66
CA LEU A 129 -23.79 13.00 4.91
C LEU A 129 -25.01 12.78 5.82
N LEU A 130 -24.81 12.21 7.02
CA LEU A 130 -25.88 12.15 8.02
C LEU A 130 -26.32 13.55 8.46
N ALA A 131 -25.38 14.44 8.77
CA ALA A 131 -25.67 15.82 9.11
C ALA A 131 -26.37 16.55 7.95
N HIS A 132 -25.92 16.33 6.70
CA HIS A 132 -26.58 16.86 5.51
C HIS A 132 -28.06 16.46 5.45
N ALA A 133 -28.33 15.15 5.54
CA ALA A 133 -29.70 14.64 5.47
C ALA A 133 -30.57 15.19 6.59
N VAL A 134 -30.06 15.20 7.83
CA VAL A 134 -30.80 15.74 8.99
C VAL A 134 -31.08 17.23 8.81
N PHE A 135 -30.05 18.04 8.52
CA PHE A 135 -30.24 19.50 8.40
C PHE A 135 -31.15 19.87 7.25
N ILE A 136 -31.07 19.22 6.10
CA ILE A 136 -31.97 19.48 4.95
C ILE A 136 -33.39 19.09 5.33
N THR A 137 -33.62 17.89 5.86
CA THR A 137 -34.97 17.43 6.22
C THR A 137 -35.63 18.35 7.25
N PHE A 138 -34.94 18.66 8.36
CA PHE A 138 -35.47 19.53 9.38
C PHE A 138 -35.63 20.98 8.89
N GLY A 139 -34.71 21.46 8.05
CA GLY A 139 -34.80 22.82 7.48
C GLY A 139 -36.03 23.00 6.56
N TYR A 140 -36.32 22.02 5.72
CA TYR A 140 -37.54 22.04 4.89
C TYR A 140 -38.80 21.79 5.71
N ALA A 141 -38.76 20.90 6.72
CA ALA A 141 -39.87 20.65 7.64
C ALA A 141 -40.31 21.94 8.37
N GLN A 142 -39.35 22.77 8.81
CA GLN A 142 -39.68 24.09 9.40
C GLN A 142 -40.32 25.03 8.41
N SER A 143 -40.05 24.93 7.11
CA SER A 143 -40.60 25.81 6.09
C SER A 143 -41.95 25.34 5.56
N SER A 144 -42.23 24.05 5.56
CA SER A 144 -43.46 23.44 5.02
C SER A 144 -44.50 23.11 6.07
N SER A 145 -44.17 23.22 7.38
CA SER A 145 -45.04 22.81 8.50
C SER A 145 -45.34 21.31 8.53
N LEU A 146 -44.57 20.49 7.82
CA LEU A 146 -44.63 19.04 7.92
C LEU A 146 -43.70 18.54 9.06
N ASP A 147 -44.02 17.40 9.65
CA ASP A 147 -43.07 16.71 10.51
C ASP A 147 -41.88 16.18 9.68
N PRO A 148 -40.72 15.96 10.30
CA PRO A 148 -39.50 15.56 9.56
C PRO A 148 -39.63 14.26 8.77
N VAL A 149 -40.43 13.29 9.22
CA VAL A 149 -40.58 12.00 8.53
C VAL A 149 -41.38 12.18 7.25
N ASN A 150 -42.54 12.86 7.36
CA ASN A 150 -43.37 13.18 6.19
C ASN A 150 -42.64 14.12 5.22
N GLN A 151 -41.84 15.07 5.74
CA GLN A 151 -41.01 15.92 4.90
C GLN A 151 -39.94 15.13 4.12
N LEU A 152 -39.31 14.13 4.73
CA LEU A 152 -38.35 13.27 4.02
C LEU A 152 -39.01 12.44 2.91
N ILE A 153 -40.24 11.95 3.18
CA ILE A 153 -41.05 11.22 2.19
C ILE A 153 -41.41 12.14 1.04
N ASP A 154 -41.94 13.33 1.34
CA ASP A 154 -42.30 14.33 0.34
C ASP A 154 -41.09 14.70 -0.55
N LEU A 155 -39.92 14.99 0.05
CA LEU A 155 -38.70 15.26 -0.70
C LEU A 155 -38.25 14.09 -1.58
N ALA A 156 -38.42 12.85 -1.10
CA ALA A 156 -38.03 11.64 -1.85
C ALA A 156 -38.95 11.38 -3.05
N GLU A 157 -40.25 11.77 -2.95
CA GLU A 157 -41.26 11.55 -3.98
C GLU A 157 -41.31 12.71 -5.00
N THR A 158 -41.14 13.96 -4.53
CA THR A 158 -41.35 15.16 -5.35
C THR A 158 -40.07 15.72 -5.94
N VAL A 159 -38.91 15.55 -5.28
CA VAL A 159 -37.66 16.15 -5.72
C VAL A 159 -36.79 15.14 -6.46
N GLU A 160 -36.49 15.41 -7.73
CA GLU A 160 -35.68 14.51 -8.55
C GLU A 160 -34.35 14.20 -7.90
N GLY A 161 -34.05 12.90 -7.79
CA GLY A 161 -32.77 12.41 -7.28
C GLY A 161 -32.67 12.26 -5.76
N VAL A 162 -33.64 12.76 -4.97
CA VAL A 162 -33.61 12.60 -3.50
C VAL A 162 -33.79 11.15 -3.10
N LEU A 163 -34.66 10.39 -3.74
CA LEU A 163 -34.79 8.95 -3.47
C LEU A 163 -33.45 8.22 -3.71
N ARG A 164 -32.72 8.57 -4.77
CA ARG A 164 -31.38 8.02 -5.03
C ARG A 164 -30.39 8.35 -3.91
N ALA A 165 -30.47 9.56 -3.35
CA ALA A 165 -29.63 9.98 -2.22
C ALA A 165 -29.97 9.21 -0.94
N VAL A 166 -31.27 8.98 -0.66
CA VAL A 166 -31.72 8.19 0.50
C VAL A 166 -31.19 6.75 0.40
N VAL A 167 -31.30 6.13 -0.78
CA VAL A 167 -30.74 4.79 -1.02
C VAL A 167 -29.21 4.78 -0.86
N ALA A 168 -28.51 5.78 -1.43
CA ALA A 168 -27.06 5.93 -1.28
C ALA A 168 -26.64 6.05 0.19
N LEU A 169 -27.33 6.88 0.96
CA LEU A 169 -27.08 7.07 2.38
C LEU A 169 -27.33 5.77 3.16
N GLY A 170 -28.40 5.04 2.87
CA GLY A 170 -28.68 3.73 3.45
C GLY A 170 -27.53 2.74 3.22
N ILE A 171 -27.04 2.64 1.99
CA ILE A 171 -25.88 1.81 1.65
C ILE A 171 -24.63 2.26 2.45
N ILE A 172 -24.34 3.55 2.52
CA ILE A 172 -23.19 4.10 3.26
C ILE A 172 -23.30 3.79 4.76
N ILE A 173 -24.49 3.89 5.36
CA ILE A 173 -24.73 3.54 6.77
C ILE A 173 -24.43 2.05 6.99
N VAL A 174 -24.98 1.16 6.16
CA VAL A 174 -24.74 -0.29 6.26
C VAL A 174 -23.25 -0.59 6.17
N ILE A 175 -22.54 0.01 5.20
CA ILE A 175 -21.11 -0.16 5.04
C ILE A 175 -20.34 0.41 6.25
N GLY A 176 -20.74 1.54 6.79
CA GLY A 176 -20.16 2.12 8.00
C GLY A 176 -20.27 1.18 9.20
N VAL A 177 -21.45 0.61 9.43
CA VAL A 177 -21.71 -0.36 10.50
C VAL A 177 -20.86 -1.63 10.31
N VAL A 178 -20.86 -2.21 9.10
CA VAL A 178 -20.12 -3.44 8.78
C VAL A 178 -18.59 -3.20 8.85
N SER A 179 -18.15 -1.99 8.60
CA SER A 179 -16.72 -1.60 8.68
C SER A 179 -16.29 -1.16 10.08
N ALA A 180 -17.21 -0.99 11.03
CA ALA A 180 -16.89 -0.74 12.43
C ALA A 180 -16.08 -1.91 13.02
N ARG A 181 -15.11 -1.60 13.91
CA ARG A 181 -14.15 -2.58 14.45
C ARG A 181 -14.81 -3.85 14.98
N PHE A 182 -15.95 -3.70 15.66
CA PHE A 182 -16.69 -4.81 16.24
C PHE A 182 -17.27 -5.77 15.18
N ALA A 183 -17.96 -5.24 14.18
CA ALA A 183 -18.55 -6.00 13.09
C ALA A 183 -17.47 -6.61 12.18
N ARG A 184 -16.42 -5.82 11.87
CA ARG A 184 -15.31 -6.22 11.01
C ARG A 184 -14.56 -7.45 11.55
N ARG A 185 -14.42 -7.60 12.88
CA ARG A 185 -13.76 -8.76 13.50
C ARG A 185 -14.56 -10.06 13.38
N ARG A 186 -15.86 -9.99 13.10
CA ARG A 186 -16.77 -11.14 12.97
C ARG A 186 -16.99 -11.61 11.54
N LEU A 187 -16.54 -10.81 10.56
CA LEU A 187 -16.74 -11.11 9.14
C LEU A 187 -15.46 -11.63 8.51
N ALA A 188 -15.59 -12.64 7.64
CA ALA A 188 -14.51 -13.01 6.73
C ALA A 188 -14.12 -11.80 5.85
N TYR A 189 -12.84 -11.71 5.52
CA TYR A 189 -12.33 -10.57 4.73
C TYR A 189 -13.04 -10.43 3.38
N GLU A 190 -13.30 -11.54 2.72
CA GLU A 190 -13.94 -11.61 1.41
C GLU A 190 -15.37 -11.09 1.46
N THR A 191 -16.13 -11.51 2.49
CA THR A 191 -17.51 -11.05 2.70
C THR A 191 -17.56 -9.55 2.96
N TRP A 192 -16.71 -9.06 3.88
CA TRP A 192 -16.62 -7.64 4.15
C TRP A 192 -16.22 -6.86 2.90
N HIS A 193 -15.22 -7.32 2.17
CA HIS A 193 -14.75 -6.66 0.96
C HIS A 193 -15.84 -6.59 -0.11
N PHE A 194 -16.59 -7.68 -0.32
CA PHE A 194 -17.71 -7.71 -1.24
C PHE A 194 -18.79 -6.68 -0.87
N ILE A 195 -19.20 -6.65 0.40
CA ILE A 195 -20.18 -5.65 0.88
C ILE A 195 -19.62 -4.23 0.70
N HIS A 196 -18.33 -4.02 0.99
CA HIS A 196 -17.69 -2.72 0.86
C HIS A 196 -17.65 -2.20 -0.59
N LEU A 197 -17.66 -3.09 -1.59
CA LEU A 197 -17.69 -2.70 -3.00
C LEU A 197 -19.01 -1.99 -3.38
N TYR A 198 -20.11 -2.20 -2.65
CA TYR A 198 -21.35 -1.44 -2.88
C TYR A 198 -21.20 0.07 -2.62
N THR A 199 -20.09 0.52 -1.99
CA THR A 199 -19.75 1.95 -1.94
C THR A 199 -19.69 2.59 -3.33
N TYR A 200 -19.25 1.85 -4.37
CA TYR A 200 -19.24 2.39 -5.73
C TYR A 200 -20.66 2.66 -6.25
N VAL A 201 -21.64 1.82 -5.89
CA VAL A 201 -23.04 2.06 -6.22
C VAL A 201 -23.55 3.32 -5.50
N ALA A 202 -23.25 3.43 -4.19
CA ALA A 202 -23.60 4.61 -3.40
C ALA A 202 -22.98 5.90 -3.97
N VAL A 203 -21.72 5.84 -4.42
CA VAL A 203 -21.05 6.98 -5.08
C VAL A 203 -21.76 7.42 -6.35
N VAL A 204 -22.15 6.48 -7.21
CA VAL A 204 -22.89 6.78 -8.45
C VAL A 204 -24.25 7.41 -8.13
N LEU A 205 -25.00 6.85 -7.19
CA LEU A 205 -26.30 7.39 -6.77
C LEU A 205 -26.16 8.78 -6.15
N ALA A 206 -25.17 8.99 -5.28
CA ALA A 206 -24.89 10.30 -4.67
C ALA A 206 -24.48 11.35 -5.73
N PHE A 207 -23.65 10.97 -6.71
CA PHE A 207 -23.27 11.87 -7.80
C PHE A 207 -24.47 12.27 -8.64
N THR A 208 -25.35 11.33 -9.02
CA THR A 208 -26.56 11.65 -9.80
C THR A 208 -27.52 12.57 -9.03
N HIS A 209 -27.63 12.39 -7.70
CA HIS A 209 -28.38 13.32 -6.85
C HIS A 209 -27.75 14.71 -6.84
N GLN A 210 -26.42 14.79 -6.67
CA GLN A 210 -25.69 16.06 -6.66
C GLN A 210 -25.88 16.84 -7.98
N VAL A 211 -25.89 16.16 -9.12
CA VAL A 211 -26.12 16.77 -10.44
C VAL A 211 -27.56 17.27 -10.57
N ALA A 212 -28.54 16.50 -10.08
CA ALA A 212 -29.96 16.84 -10.23
C ALA A 212 -30.37 18.04 -9.38
N VAL A 213 -29.96 18.09 -8.10
CA VAL A 213 -30.47 19.12 -7.15
C VAL A 213 -29.39 19.98 -6.50
N GLY A 214 -28.12 19.74 -6.82
CA GLY A 214 -27.01 20.48 -6.24
C GLY A 214 -27.03 21.95 -6.66
N THR A 215 -27.33 22.87 -5.73
CA THR A 215 -27.34 24.33 -6.02
C THR A 215 -26.05 24.80 -6.65
N SER A 216 -24.89 24.23 -6.29
CA SER A 216 -23.58 24.52 -6.90
C SER A 216 -23.49 24.06 -8.35
N PHE A 217 -24.17 22.98 -8.77
CA PHE A 217 -24.26 22.60 -10.17
C PHE A 217 -25.18 23.47 -10.98
N ALA A 218 -26.25 24.00 -10.36
CA ALA A 218 -27.22 24.84 -11.02
C ALA A 218 -26.80 26.31 -11.07
N SER A 219 -26.08 26.83 -10.07
CA SER A 219 -25.81 28.25 -9.85
C SER A 219 -24.83 28.89 -10.85
N SER A 220 -23.83 28.13 -11.32
CA SER A 220 -22.88 28.67 -12.29
C SER A 220 -22.21 27.60 -13.15
N SER A 221 -21.82 27.97 -14.38
CA SER A 221 -21.05 27.11 -15.27
C SER A 221 -19.68 26.78 -14.69
N ALA A 222 -19.04 27.73 -13.98
CA ALA A 222 -17.74 27.52 -13.33
C ALA A 222 -17.83 26.47 -12.21
N ALA A 223 -18.86 26.54 -11.34
CA ALA A 223 -19.05 25.54 -10.29
C ALA A 223 -19.37 24.16 -10.86
N ARG A 224 -20.17 24.08 -11.92
CA ARG A 224 -20.46 22.84 -12.65
C ARG A 224 -19.17 22.22 -13.21
N THR A 225 -18.35 23.02 -13.90
CA THR A 225 -17.06 22.58 -14.45
C THR A 225 -16.13 22.09 -13.35
N TYR A 226 -16.02 22.81 -12.26
CA TYR A 226 -15.19 22.41 -11.10
C TYR A 226 -15.62 21.06 -10.54
N TRP A 227 -16.90 20.87 -10.22
CA TRP A 227 -17.38 19.60 -9.67
C TRP A 227 -17.25 18.44 -10.65
N SER A 228 -17.52 18.68 -11.94
CA SER A 228 -17.31 17.67 -12.99
C SER A 228 -15.83 17.28 -13.08
N ALA A 229 -14.90 18.22 -12.95
CA ALA A 229 -13.48 17.97 -12.93
C ALA A 229 -13.05 17.17 -11.67
N VAL A 230 -13.52 17.55 -10.49
CA VAL A 230 -13.24 16.84 -9.24
C VAL A 230 -13.65 15.35 -9.33
N TRP A 231 -14.89 15.11 -9.76
CA TRP A 231 -15.39 13.74 -9.94
C TRP A 231 -14.71 13.00 -11.07
N GLY A 232 -14.47 13.68 -12.20
CA GLY A 232 -13.73 13.10 -13.33
C GLY A 232 -12.32 12.66 -12.96
N VAL A 233 -11.59 13.50 -12.20
CA VAL A 233 -10.26 13.16 -11.68
C VAL A 233 -10.32 12.01 -10.68
N ALA A 234 -11.27 12.01 -9.75
CA ALA A 234 -11.37 10.97 -8.73
C ALA A 234 -11.74 9.61 -9.35
N LEU A 235 -12.74 9.55 -10.21
CA LEU A 235 -13.18 8.33 -10.89
C LEU A 235 -12.15 7.88 -11.93
N GLY A 236 -11.54 8.80 -12.66
CA GLY A 236 -10.45 8.53 -13.61
C GLY A 236 -9.23 7.94 -12.91
N ALA A 237 -8.86 8.45 -11.73
CA ALA A 237 -7.78 7.90 -10.93
C ALA A 237 -8.06 6.46 -10.49
N VAL A 238 -9.28 6.15 -10.05
CA VAL A 238 -9.69 4.77 -9.71
C VAL A 238 -9.64 3.88 -10.95
N LEU A 239 -10.20 4.31 -12.07
CA LEU A 239 -10.18 3.56 -13.33
C LEU A 239 -8.74 3.26 -13.79
N VAL A 240 -7.89 4.29 -13.79
CA VAL A 240 -6.49 4.14 -14.21
C VAL A 240 -5.73 3.24 -13.24
N GLY A 241 -5.80 3.49 -11.94
CA GLY A 241 -4.96 2.79 -10.97
C GLY A 241 -5.40 1.35 -10.69
N ARG A 242 -6.72 1.07 -10.75
CA ARG A 242 -7.25 -0.27 -10.44
C ARG A 242 -7.56 -1.15 -11.65
N LEU A 243 -7.68 -0.55 -12.83
CA LEU A 243 -8.03 -1.31 -14.04
C LEU A 243 -6.98 -1.13 -15.15
N VAL A 244 -6.79 0.10 -15.64
CA VAL A 244 -5.96 0.35 -16.83
C VAL A 244 -4.50 -0.06 -16.58
N LEU A 245 -3.87 0.44 -15.52
CA LEU A 245 -2.47 0.14 -15.21
C LEU A 245 -2.20 -1.35 -14.94
N PRO A 246 -2.99 -2.05 -14.09
CA PRO A 246 -2.80 -3.48 -13.89
C PRO A 246 -2.99 -4.28 -15.15
N LEU A 247 -4.04 -4.02 -15.96
CA LEU A 247 -4.28 -4.73 -17.22
C LEU A 247 -3.15 -4.50 -18.22
N TRP A 248 -2.72 -3.24 -18.39
CA TRP A 248 -1.62 -2.89 -19.29
C TRP A 248 -0.32 -3.58 -18.89
N ARG A 249 0.05 -3.54 -17.60
CA ARG A 249 1.26 -4.18 -17.07
C ARG A 249 1.23 -5.69 -17.29
N ASN A 250 0.12 -6.34 -16.93
CA ASN A 250 0.01 -7.79 -17.07
C ASN A 250 0.01 -8.25 -18.55
N ARG A 251 -0.58 -7.46 -19.46
CA ARG A 251 -0.46 -7.70 -20.90
C ARG A 251 0.97 -7.54 -21.41
N ARG A 252 1.69 -6.54 -20.90
CA ARG A 252 3.07 -6.27 -21.29
C ARG A 252 4.02 -7.33 -20.73
N HIS A 253 3.98 -7.58 -19.44
CA HIS A 253 4.98 -8.41 -18.77
C HIS A 253 4.67 -9.90 -18.82
N GLN A 254 3.44 -10.32 -19.03
CA GLN A 254 3.00 -11.73 -19.23
C GLN A 254 3.59 -12.69 -18.19
N LEU A 255 3.44 -12.37 -16.92
CA LEU A 255 4.04 -13.08 -15.80
C LEU A 255 3.61 -14.55 -15.72
N ARG A 256 4.57 -15.42 -15.42
CA ARG A 256 4.36 -16.87 -15.21
C ARG A 256 5.23 -17.39 -14.08
N VAL A 257 4.73 -18.39 -13.39
CA VAL A 257 5.52 -19.16 -12.42
C VAL A 257 6.61 -19.92 -13.17
N SER A 258 7.87 -19.72 -12.82
CA SER A 258 9.02 -20.41 -13.38
C SER A 258 9.57 -21.51 -12.47
N ALA A 259 9.46 -21.34 -11.14
CA ALA A 259 9.84 -22.36 -10.17
C ALA A 259 9.05 -22.22 -8.87
N VAL A 260 8.93 -23.30 -8.15
CA VAL A 260 8.35 -23.39 -6.80
C VAL A 260 9.31 -24.18 -5.93
N VAL A 261 9.91 -23.55 -4.93
CA VAL A 261 10.93 -24.12 -4.08
C VAL A 261 10.43 -24.16 -2.64
N PRO A 262 10.27 -25.35 -2.05
CA PRO A 262 10.00 -25.48 -0.63
C PRO A 262 11.18 -25.00 0.21
N GLU A 263 10.96 -24.03 1.10
CA GLU A 263 11.99 -23.52 2.02
C GLU A 263 11.94 -24.25 3.37
N SER A 264 10.75 -24.67 3.78
CA SER A 264 10.49 -25.48 4.96
C SER A 264 9.16 -26.21 4.81
N ASP A 265 8.69 -26.93 5.84
CA ASP A 265 7.40 -27.64 5.79
C ASP A 265 6.21 -26.72 5.51
N ASN A 266 6.28 -25.47 5.94
CA ASN A 266 5.18 -24.49 5.83
C ASN A 266 5.53 -23.19 5.11
N VAL A 267 6.73 -23.13 4.46
CA VAL A 267 7.16 -21.95 3.69
C VAL A 267 7.60 -22.38 2.29
N VAL A 268 7.24 -21.58 1.30
CA VAL A 268 7.56 -21.82 -0.11
C VAL A 268 7.97 -20.53 -0.78
N SER A 269 9.01 -20.60 -1.62
CA SER A 269 9.41 -19.54 -2.54
C SER A 269 8.86 -19.83 -3.94
N VAL A 270 8.21 -18.82 -4.53
CA VAL A 270 7.68 -18.87 -5.89
C VAL A 270 8.44 -17.87 -6.74
N TYR A 271 9.08 -18.38 -7.79
CA TYR A 271 9.77 -17.57 -8.78
C TYR A 271 8.84 -17.29 -9.95
N VAL A 272 8.83 -16.04 -10.38
CA VAL A 272 7.97 -15.55 -11.44
C VAL A 272 8.83 -14.85 -12.49
N THR A 273 8.74 -15.31 -13.73
CA THR A 273 9.40 -14.69 -14.88
C THR A 273 8.39 -14.01 -15.78
N GLY A 274 8.85 -13.18 -16.70
CA GLY A 274 7.99 -12.46 -17.61
C GLY A 274 8.79 -11.72 -18.69
N ARG A 275 8.10 -10.92 -19.50
CA ARG A 275 8.73 -10.08 -20.52
C ARG A 275 9.06 -8.71 -19.96
N ASP A 276 10.16 -8.11 -20.40
CA ASP A 276 10.56 -6.71 -20.08
C ASP A 276 10.53 -6.39 -18.56
N LEU A 277 10.94 -7.33 -17.68
CA LEU A 277 10.92 -7.11 -16.23
C LEU A 277 11.91 -6.02 -15.80
N ASP A 278 12.94 -5.75 -16.58
CA ASP A 278 13.84 -4.61 -16.44
C ASP A 278 13.11 -3.25 -16.48
N ARG A 279 11.97 -3.19 -17.18
CA ARG A 279 11.12 -2.01 -17.29
C ARG A 279 9.99 -1.99 -16.26
N LEU A 280 9.83 -3.03 -15.47
CA LEU A 280 8.92 -3.04 -14.34
C LEU A 280 9.57 -2.28 -13.19
N PRO A 281 9.00 -1.13 -12.75
CA PRO A 281 9.66 -0.27 -11.76
C PRO A 281 9.50 -0.81 -10.33
N ALA A 282 9.82 -2.10 -10.14
CA ALA A 282 9.82 -2.77 -8.85
C ALA A 282 11.13 -2.54 -8.11
N ARG A 283 11.09 -2.52 -6.78
CA ARG A 283 12.23 -2.35 -5.88
C ARG A 283 12.18 -3.34 -4.73
N ALA A 284 13.31 -3.62 -4.14
CA ALA A 284 13.38 -4.38 -2.90
C ALA A 284 12.50 -3.77 -1.81
N GLY A 285 11.88 -4.64 -1.01
CA GLY A 285 10.96 -4.25 0.07
C GLY A 285 9.53 -3.92 -0.39
N GLN A 286 9.26 -3.81 -1.68
CA GLN A 286 7.90 -3.65 -2.21
C GLN A 286 7.16 -4.97 -2.28
N PHE A 287 5.82 -4.89 -2.35
CA PHE A 287 4.94 -6.03 -2.50
C PHE A 287 4.03 -5.89 -3.73
N PHE A 288 3.45 -7.01 -4.12
CA PHE A 288 2.39 -7.07 -5.13
C PHE A 288 1.16 -7.77 -4.56
N LEU A 289 0.02 -7.52 -5.15
CA LEU A 289 -1.17 -8.35 -5.00
C LEU A 289 -1.13 -9.39 -6.11
N TRP A 290 -0.78 -10.60 -5.72
CA TRP A 290 -0.59 -11.72 -6.65
C TRP A 290 -1.88 -12.51 -6.82
N ARG A 291 -2.29 -12.75 -8.07
CA ARG A 291 -3.33 -13.70 -8.44
C ARG A 291 -2.73 -14.76 -9.35
N PHE A 292 -2.77 -15.98 -8.90
CA PHE A 292 -2.36 -17.13 -9.70
C PHE A 292 -3.61 -17.63 -10.45
N LEU A 293 -3.58 -17.57 -11.78
CA LEU A 293 -4.76 -17.82 -12.63
C LEU A 293 -5.00 -19.32 -12.78
N THR A 294 -5.32 -19.99 -11.70
CA THR A 294 -5.81 -21.37 -11.65
C THR A 294 -7.34 -21.41 -11.73
N LYS A 295 -7.92 -22.57 -12.12
CA LYS A 295 -9.38 -22.71 -12.26
C LYS A 295 -10.12 -22.35 -10.97
N ASP A 296 -9.55 -22.72 -9.81
CA ASP A 296 -10.24 -22.68 -8.52
C ASP A 296 -9.96 -21.40 -7.71
N ARG A 297 -8.96 -20.57 -8.08
CA ARG A 297 -8.47 -19.48 -7.21
C ARG A 297 -8.08 -18.21 -7.95
N TRP A 298 -8.45 -18.05 -9.21
CA TRP A 298 -8.08 -16.90 -10.06
C TRP A 298 -8.51 -15.54 -9.47
N TRP A 299 -9.55 -15.52 -8.63
CA TRP A 299 -10.04 -14.29 -7.97
C TRP A 299 -9.27 -13.91 -6.70
N GLN A 300 -8.56 -14.87 -6.06
CA GLN A 300 -7.85 -14.63 -4.82
C GLN A 300 -6.63 -13.76 -5.05
N ALA A 301 -6.60 -12.58 -4.42
CA ALA A 301 -5.46 -11.67 -4.43
C ALA A 301 -4.71 -11.77 -3.11
N ASN A 302 -3.45 -12.18 -3.16
CA ASN A 302 -2.61 -12.35 -1.99
C ASN A 302 -1.50 -11.30 -1.98
N PRO A 303 -1.36 -10.49 -0.92
CA PRO A 303 -0.25 -9.56 -0.79
C PRO A 303 1.00 -10.30 -0.33
N PHE A 304 2.00 -10.37 -1.19
CA PHE A 304 3.32 -10.88 -0.82
C PHE A 304 4.41 -9.89 -1.24
N SER A 305 5.33 -9.64 -0.31
CA SER A 305 6.53 -8.86 -0.55
C SER A 305 7.49 -9.62 -1.44
N LEU A 306 8.30 -8.89 -2.20
CA LEU A 306 9.43 -9.47 -2.89
C LEU A 306 10.43 -9.98 -1.86
N SER A 307 10.89 -11.21 -2.02
CA SER A 307 11.89 -11.85 -1.17
C SER A 307 13.28 -11.85 -1.78
N ALA A 308 13.44 -11.29 -2.97
CA ALA A 308 14.70 -10.95 -3.62
C ALA A 308 14.60 -9.57 -4.25
N ALA A 309 15.70 -8.88 -4.38
CA ALA A 309 15.78 -7.65 -5.17
C ALA A 309 15.44 -7.97 -6.63
N PRO A 310 14.63 -7.15 -7.33
CA PRO A 310 14.36 -7.34 -8.75
C PRO A 310 15.63 -7.24 -9.58
N ASP A 311 15.94 -8.28 -10.33
CA ASP A 311 17.12 -8.38 -11.21
C ASP A 311 16.82 -8.04 -12.68
N GLY A 312 15.60 -7.64 -12.98
CA GLY A 312 15.11 -7.38 -14.33
C GLY A 312 14.72 -8.64 -15.11
N ARG A 313 14.86 -9.84 -14.55
CA ARG A 313 14.57 -11.14 -15.16
C ARG A 313 13.56 -11.95 -14.38
N THR A 314 13.65 -11.88 -13.04
CA THR A 314 12.88 -12.70 -12.11
C THR A 314 12.34 -11.87 -10.97
N LEU A 315 11.14 -12.19 -10.53
CA LEU A 315 10.57 -11.73 -9.28
C LEU A 315 10.41 -12.93 -8.36
N ARG A 316 10.75 -12.80 -7.09
CA ARG A 316 10.56 -13.86 -6.10
C ARG A 316 9.66 -13.38 -4.97
N LEU A 317 8.71 -14.20 -4.61
CA LEU A 317 7.94 -14.08 -3.38
C LEU A 317 8.15 -15.34 -2.53
N THR A 318 8.14 -15.17 -1.21
CA THR A 318 8.20 -16.29 -0.26
C THR A 318 7.04 -16.18 0.70
N ALA A 319 6.25 -17.22 0.80
CA ALA A 319 5.00 -17.26 1.53
C ALA A 319 5.00 -18.36 2.59
N LYS A 320 4.54 -18.01 3.81
CA LYS A 320 4.22 -18.98 4.86
C LYS A 320 2.76 -19.42 4.70
N ALA A 321 2.49 -20.69 4.86
CA ALA A 321 1.14 -21.25 4.87
C ALA A 321 0.40 -20.76 6.12
N ALA A 322 -0.39 -19.69 5.95
CA ALA A 322 -1.20 -19.07 7.00
C ALA A 322 -2.72 -19.21 6.75
N GLY A 323 -3.09 -19.79 5.62
CA GLY A 323 -4.45 -20.06 5.18
C GLY A 323 -4.44 -20.78 3.85
N ASP A 324 -5.60 -21.21 3.36
CA ASP A 324 -5.74 -22.07 2.16
C ASP A 324 -5.09 -21.48 0.90
N GLY A 325 -5.14 -20.15 0.72
CA GLY A 325 -4.55 -19.47 -0.42
C GLY A 325 -3.02 -19.55 -0.42
N SER A 326 -2.37 -19.30 0.72
CA SER A 326 -0.92 -19.36 0.85
C SER A 326 -0.39 -20.80 0.90
N ALA A 327 -1.13 -21.74 1.51
CA ALA A 327 -0.79 -23.17 1.53
C ALA A 327 -0.79 -23.78 0.12
N ALA A 328 -1.73 -23.38 -0.74
CA ALA A 328 -1.83 -23.86 -2.11
C ALA A 328 -0.64 -23.48 -3.00
N LEU A 329 0.15 -22.47 -2.65
CA LEU A 329 1.32 -22.05 -3.43
C LEU A 329 2.38 -23.15 -3.54
N ARG A 330 2.48 -24.05 -2.56
CA ARG A 330 3.41 -25.18 -2.58
C ARG A 330 3.15 -26.15 -3.73
N HIS A 331 1.90 -26.24 -4.18
CA HIS A 331 1.48 -27.15 -5.24
C HIS A 331 1.26 -26.41 -6.57
N MET A 332 1.74 -25.18 -6.68
CA MET A 332 1.60 -24.38 -7.88
C MET A 332 2.39 -24.97 -9.04
N LYS A 333 1.73 -25.13 -10.18
CA LYS A 333 2.38 -25.66 -11.40
C LYS A 333 3.23 -24.60 -12.06
N VAL A 334 4.44 -24.99 -12.49
CA VAL A 334 5.27 -24.18 -13.38
C VAL A 334 4.50 -23.87 -14.66
N GLY A 335 4.67 -22.66 -15.18
CA GLY A 335 3.92 -22.15 -16.32
C GLY A 335 2.58 -21.50 -15.97
N THR A 336 2.08 -21.64 -14.73
CA THR A 336 0.85 -20.96 -14.28
C THR A 336 0.95 -19.46 -14.56
N ARG A 337 -0.07 -18.91 -15.22
CA ARG A 337 -0.16 -17.46 -15.48
C ARG A 337 -0.38 -16.72 -14.16
N VAL A 338 0.31 -15.58 -14.03
CA VAL A 338 0.21 -14.73 -12.84
C VAL A 338 -0.31 -13.36 -13.26
N PHE A 339 -1.31 -12.86 -12.56
CA PHE A 339 -1.76 -11.48 -12.63
C PHE A 339 -1.28 -10.76 -11.38
N ALA A 340 -0.38 -9.79 -11.54
CA ALA A 340 0.18 -9.01 -10.44
C ALA A 340 -0.27 -7.55 -10.52
N GLU A 341 -0.78 -7.04 -9.40
CA GLU A 341 -1.05 -5.62 -9.22
C GLU A 341 0.04 -5.03 -8.34
N GLY A 342 0.69 -3.98 -8.78
CA GLY A 342 1.81 -3.36 -8.09
C GLY A 342 2.84 -2.79 -9.06
N PRO A 343 4.07 -2.51 -8.61
CA PRO A 343 4.55 -2.67 -7.22
C PRO A 343 3.97 -1.63 -6.28
N TYR A 344 3.70 -2.04 -5.04
CA TYR A 344 3.18 -1.23 -3.95
C TYR A 344 4.16 -1.20 -2.77
N GLY A 345 3.96 -0.25 -1.86
CA GLY A 345 4.72 -0.10 -0.64
C GLY A 345 5.83 0.96 -0.74
N ALA A 346 6.07 1.60 0.40
CA ALA A 346 7.11 2.61 0.58
C ALA A 346 8.26 2.10 1.47
N PHE A 347 8.32 0.81 1.70
CA PHE A 347 9.36 0.11 2.48
C PHE A 347 10.56 -0.19 1.58
N THR A 348 11.26 0.86 1.15
CA THR A 348 12.36 0.79 0.18
C THR A 348 13.53 1.65 0.61
N THR A 349 14.69 1.38 0.06
CA THR A 349 15.93 2.16 0.25
C THR A 349 15.82 3.61 -0.20
N MET A 350 14.84 3.96 -1.06
CA MET A 350 14.57 5.35 -1.49
C MET A 350 14.26 6.32 -0.36
N HIS A 351 13.82 5.81 0.77
CA HIS A 351 13.44 6.63 1.92
C HIS A 351 14.51 6.70 3.00
N ARG A 352 15.69 6.17 2.73
CA ARG A 352 16.83 6.29 3.63
C ARG A 352 17.19 7.74 3.89
N THR A 353 17.59 7.97 5.13
CA THR A 353 18.06 9.29 5.61
C THR A 353 19.50 9.22 6.12
N ARG A 354 20.02 8.00 6.31
CA ARG A 354 21.36 7.71 6.81
C ARG A 354 22.10 6.75 5.86
N PRO A 355 23.43 6.81 5.81
CA PRO A 355 24.24 5.92 4.96
C PRO A 355 24.26 4.48 5.48
N GLU A 356 24.00 4.27 6.75
CA GLU A 356 24.00 2.97 7.41
C GLU A 356 22.59 2.55 7.82
N ALA A 357 22.38 1.26 7.94
CA ALA A 357 21.05 0.73 8.22
C ALA A 357 21.07 -0.44 9.23
N VAL A 358 19.98 -0.56 9.97
CA VAL A 358 19.64 -1.74 10.76
C VAL A 358 18.40 -2.39 10.14
N LEU A 359 18.49 -3.66 9.83
CA LEU A 359 17.44 -4.46 9.22
C LEU A 359 16.91 -5.46 10.25
N ILE A 360 15.69 -5.25 10.77
CA ILE A 360 15.10 -6.10 11.81
C ILE A 360 13.97 -6.94 11.22
N ALA A 361 14.16 -8.26 11.21
CA ALA A 361 13.21 -9.22 10.70
C ALA A 361 12.58 -10.05 11.80
N GLY A 362 11.28 -10.34 11.70
CA GLY A 362 10.56 -11.30 12.55
C GLY A 362 9.89 -12.39 11.74
N GLY A 363 10.29 -13.66 11.91
CA GLY A 363 9.73 -14.78 11.17
C GLY A 363 9.73 -14.54 9.65
N VAL A 364 8.58 -14.70 8.97
CA VAL A 364 8.44 -14.46 7.52
C VAL A 364 8.66 -13.00 7.11
N GLY A 365 8.73 -12.06 8.07
CA GLY A 365 9.18 -10.68 7.81
C GLY A 365 10.60 -10.56 7.27
N VAL A 366 11.35 -11.65 7.27
CA VAL A 366 12.66 -11.76 6.62
C VAL A 366 12.59 -11.54 5.11
N THR A 367 11.45 -11.77 4.47
CA THR A 367 11.30 -11.68 3.01
C THR A 367 11.66 -10.29 2.45
N PRO A 368 11.02 -9.18 2.84
CA PRO A 368 11.43 -7.87 2.36
C PRO A 368 12.79 -7.42 2.94
N ILE A 369 13.16 -7.89 4.12
CA ILE A 369 14.45 -7.57 4.74
C ILE A 369 15.60 -8.17 3.93
N ARG A 370 15.51 -9.43 3.51
CA ARG A 370 16.51 -10.08 2.65
C ARG A 370 16.64 -9.34 1.32
N ALA A 371 15.50 -8.98 0.69
CA ALA A 371 15.50 -8.20 -0.55
C ALA A 371 16.15 -6.82 -0.36
N LEU A 372 15.88 -6.14 0.75
CA LEU A 372 16.51 -4.85 1.07
C LEU A 372 18.02 -4.99 1.27
N LEU A 373 18.49 -6.01 1.98
CA LEU A 373 19.92 -6.27 2.17
C LEU A 373 20.62 -6.45 0.82
N GLU A 374 19.99 -7.14 -0.12
CA GLU A 374 20.52 -7.35 -1.47
C GLU A 374 20.69 -6.05 -2.26
N GLU A 375 19.72 -5.10 -2.15
CA GLU A 375 19.76 -3.79 -2.82
C GLU A 375 20.62 -2.76 -2.07
N LEU A 376 20.82 -2.93 -0.75
CA LEU A 376 21.50 -1.96 0.09
C LEU A 376 22.97 -1.78 -0.31
N HIS A 377 23.40 -0.51 -0.28
CA HIS A 377 24.81 -0.11 -0.36
C HIS A 377 25.17 0.56 0.97
N GLY A 378 26.35 0.26 1.50
CA GLY A 378 26.82 0.70 2.82
C GLY A 378 26.66 -0.36 3.88
N HIS A 379 27.21 -0.10 5.07
CA HIS A 379 27.21 -1.04 6.18
C HIS A 379 25.79 -1.26 6.72
N ALA A 380 25.46 -2.52 6.97
CA ALA A 380 24.16 -2.91 7.55
C ALA A 380 24.37 -3.89 8.72
N VAL A 381 23.51 -3.77 9.72
CA VAL A 381 23.35 -4.77 10.77
C VAL A 381 21.99 -5.43 10.59
N VAL A 382 21.96 -6.75 10.51
CA VAL A 382 20.74 -7.53 10.33
C VAL A 382 20.45 -8.26 11.64
N ILE A 383 19.25 -8.04 12.18
CA ILE A 383 18.76 -8.75 13.38
C ILE A 383 17.57 -9.61 12.95
N TYR A 384 17.75 -10.91 12.93
CA TYR A 384 16.70 -11.85 12.55
C TYR A 384 16.14 -12.58 13.76
N ARG A 385 14.88 -12.32 14.09
CA ARG A 385 14.17 -12.87 15.24
C ARG A 385 13.24 -14.00 14.82
N VAL A 386 13.42 -15.18 15.43
CA VAL A 386 12.58 -16.37 15.23
C VAL A 386 12.30 -17.08 16.57
N ALA A 387 11.29 -17.93 16.62
CA ALA A 387 11.00 -18.70 17.83
C ALA A 387 12.04 -19.81 18.04
N THR A 388 12.35 -20.55 17.00
CA THR A 388 13.37 -21.59 17.00
C THR A 388 14.25 -21.48 15.76
N ASP A 389 15.42 -22.11 15.76
CA ASP A 389 16.33 -22.10 14.60
C ASP A 389 15.68 -22.71 13.34
N ARG A 390 14.77 -23.67 13.52
CA ARG A 390 13.99 -24.28 12.42
C ARG A 390 13.04 -23.30 11.73
N ASP A 391 12.65 -22.23 12.43
CA ASP A 391 11.80 -21.17 11.88
C ASP A 391 12.58 -20.13 11.09
N ALA A 392 13.92 -20.22 11.07
CA ALA A 392 14.80 -19.26 10.39
C ALA A 392 14.85 -19.52 8.88
N VAL A 393 13.74 -19.21 8.21
CA VAL A 393 13.60 -19.38 6.76
C VAL A 393 14.53 -18.41 6.03
N LEU A 394 15.10 -18.84 4.89
CA LEU A 394 16.06 -18.06 4.08
C LEU A 394 17.35 -17.69 4.86
N TYR A 395 17.62 -18.33 6.00
CA TYR A 395 18.77 -17.96 6.83
C TYR A 395 20.10 -18.21 6.12
N GLY A 396 20.26 -19.33 5.41
CA GLY A 396 21.47 -19.61 4.62
C GLY A 396 21.75 -18.52 3.58
N GLU A 397 20.74 -18.12 2.81
CA GLU A 397 20.87 -17.00 1.86
C GLU A 397 21.21 -15.67 2.55
N LEU A 398 20.63 -15.44 3.74
CA LEU A 398 20.88 -14.22 4.49
C LEU A 398 22.33 -14.17 5.00
N VAL A 399 22.91 -15.31 5.40
CA VAL A 399 24.32 -15.44 5.79
C VAL A 399 25.23 -15.14 4.59
N GLU A 400 24.96 -15.74 3.43
CA GLU A 400 25.73 -15.50 2.20
C GLU A 400 25.68 -14.02 1.78
N LEU A 401 24.49 -13.43 1.80
CA LEU A 401 24.31 -12.01 1.46
C LEU A 401 25.00 -11.09 2.47
N ALA A 402 24.90 -11.38 3.77
CA ALA A 402 25.55 -10.60 4.80
C ALA A 402 27.08 -10.64 4.61
N HIS A 403 27.64 -11.82 4.38
CA HIS A 403 29.06 -11.97 4.10
C HIS A 403 29.47 -11.19 2.83
N ALA A 404 28.74 -11.35 1.73
CA ALA A 404 29.03 -10.68 0.46
C ALA A 404 28.93 -9.14 0.55
N LYS A 405 28.09 -8.61 1.46
CA LYS A 405 27.89 -7.18 1.66
C LYS A 405 28.70 -6.58 2.81
N GLY A 406 29.47 -7.40 3.56
CA GLY A 406 30.14 -6.96 4.78
C GLY A 406 29.17 -6.52 5.87
N ALA A 407 27.99 -7.12 5.94
CA ALA A 407 26.97 -6.83 6.92
C ALA A 407 27.09 -7.76 8.13
N GLU A 408 26.80 -7.25 9.32
CA GLU A 408 26.70 -8.08 10.53
C GLU A 408 25.33 -8.76 10.58
N LEU A 409 25.30 -10.07 10.95
CA LEU A 409 24.06 -10.83 11.07
C LEU A 409 23.92 -11.44 12.46
N HIS A 410 22.85 -11.07 13.16
CA HIS A 410 22.50 -11.60 14.48
C HIS A 410 21.20 -12.42 14.38
N LEU A 411 21.31 -13.73 14.64
CA LEU A 411 20.14 -14.61 14.81
C LEU A 411 19.71 -14.60 16.27
N VAL A 412 18.49 -14.12 16.56
CA VAL A 412 17.92 -14.05 17.90
C VAL A 412 16.82 -15.09 18.03
N THR A 413 17.03 -16.15 18.77
CA THR A 413 16.07 -17.24 18.96
C THR A 413 15.50 -17.28 20.38
N GLY A 414 14.41 -17.99 20.57
CA GLY A 414 13.78 -18.25 21.87
C GLY A 414 12.30 -17.82 21.93
N PRO A 415 11.62 -18.00 23.07
CA PRO A 415 10.21 -17.64 23.22
C PRO A 415 9.98 -16.14 23.01
N SER A 416 8.72 -15.76 22.72
CA SER A 416 8.33 -14.35 22.54
C SER A 416 8.31 -13.59 23.87
N VAL A 417 9.50 -13.38 24.45
CA VAL A 417 9.68 -12.56 25.65
C VAL A 417 10.03 -11.14 25.20
N PRO A 418 9.44 -10.09 25.79
CA PRO A 418 9.67 -8.69 25.41
C PRO A 418 11.16 -8.29 25.43
N ASP A 419 11.96 -8.93 26.28
CA ASP A 419 13.32 -8.51 26.62
C ASP A 419 14.37 -8.74 25.52
N ARG A 420 14.10 -9.60 24.54
CA ARG A 420 15.10 -9.96 23.52
C ARG A 420 15.38 -8.87 22.47
N LEU A 421 14.51 -7.87 22.36
CA LEU A 421 14.71 -6.68 21.55
C LEU A 421 14.40 -5.43 22.37
N ALA A 422 14.64 -5.53 23.69
CA ALA A 422 14.56 -4.41 24.64
C ALA A 422 15.64 -3.34 24.32
N PRO A 423 15.50 -2.13 24.80
CA PRO A 423 16.44 -1.04 24.53
C PRO A 423 17.89 -1.41 24.79
N ALA A 424 18.16 -2.04 25.94
CA ALA A 424 19.53 -2.45 26.31
C ALA A 424 20.14 -3.46 25.32
N GLU A 425 19.34 -4.44 24.85
CA GLU A 425 19.82 -5.45 23.91
C GLU A 425 20.02 -4.86 22.51
N LEU A 426 19.11 -4.00 22.06
CA LEU A 426 19.28 -3.29 20.79
C LEU A 426 20.51 -2.39 20.80
N SER A 427 20.75 -1.66 21.89
CA SER A 427 21.94 -0.82 22.05
C SER A 427 23.23 -1.64 22.14
N ARG A 428 23.17 -2.84 22.70
CA ARG A 428 24.32 -3.77 22.75
C ARG A 428 24.66 -4.32 21.36
N LEU A 429 23.64 -4.71 20.59
CA LEU A 429 23.84 -5.24 19.21
C LEU A 429 24.21 -4.13 18.22
N VAL A 430 23.70 -2.92 18.42
CA VAL A 430 23.92 -1.77 17.53
C VAL A 430 24.12 -0.51 18.39
N PRO A 431 25.37 -0.26 18.85
CA PRO A 431 25.64 0.88 19.75
C PRO A 431 25.31 2.25 19.16
N ASP A 432 25.38 2.38 17.83
CA ASP A 432 25.13 3.60 17.05
C ASP A 432 23.74 3.62 16.37
N ILE A 433 22.77 2.89 16.92
CA ILE A 433 21.43 2.72 16.34
C ILE A 433 20.70 4.05 16.07
N THR A 434 21.01 5.11 16.82
CA THR A 434 20.46 6.45 16.63
C THR A 434 20.93 7.14 15.35
N ASP A 435 22.07 6.71 14.81
CA ASP A 435 22.66 7.26 13.59
C ASP A 435 22.34 6.44 12.33
N ARG A 436 21.54 5.37 12.47
CA ARG A 436 21.16 4.45 11.39
C ARG A 436 19.69 4.58 11.01
N ASP A 437 19.37 4.27 9.76
CA ASP A 437 17.98 3.99 9.36
C ASP A 437 17.60 2.57 9.81
N VAL A 438 16.45 2.42 10.46
CA VAL A 438 15.93 1.14 10.95
C VAL A 438 14.79 0.66 10.04
N PHE A 439 14.97 -0.47 9.40
CA PHE A 439 13.93 -1.15 8.62
C PHE A 439 13.40 -2.35 9.41
N LEU A 440 12.11 -2.35 9.70
CA LEU A 440 11.46 -3.32 10.58
C LEU A 440 10.30 -4.03 9.88
N CYS A 441 10.34 -5.36 9.83
CA CYS A 441 9.25 -6.18 9.32
C CYS A 441 9.06 -7.45 10.14
N GLY A 442 7.82 -7.73 10.55
CA GLY A 442 7.50 -8.92 11.35
C GLY A 442 6.09 -8.90 11.95
N PRO A 443 5.82 -9.82 12.89
CA PRO A 443 4.54 -9.88 13.58
C PRO A 443 4.22 -8.56 14.34
N PRO A 444 2.96 -8.11 14.35
CA PRO A 444 2.57 -6.85 14.97
C PRO A 444 3.00 -6.69 16.44
N PRO A 445 2.92 -7.71 17.32
CA PRO A 445 3.38 -7.56 18.71
C PRO A 445 4.87 -7.25 18.80
N MET A 446 5.71 -7.97 18.03
CA MET A 446 7.16 -7.73 17.95
C MET A 446 7.45 -6.32 17.42
N MET A 447 6.81 -5.92 16.34
CA MET A 447 7.01 -4.60 15.75
C MET A 447 6.67 -3.47 16.72
N ASN A 448 5.55 -3.61 17.48
CA ASN A 448 5.16 -2.61 18.47
C ASN A 448 6.17 -2.52 19.62
N ALA A 449 6.71 -3.65 20.10
CA ALA A 449 7.75 -3.70 21.11
C ALA A 449 9.03 -3.01 20.62
N VAL A 450 9.52 -3.38 19.43
CA VAL A 450 10.72 -2.78 18.84
C VAL A 450 10.55 -1.27 18.61
N ILE A 451 9.39 -0.82 18.09
CA ILE A 451 9.13 0.62 17.93
C ILE A 451 9.13 1.35 19.29
N GLY A 452 8.65 0.68 20.35
CA GLY A 452 8.75 1.19 21.73
C GLY A 452 10.22 1.35 22.16
N SER A 453 11.02 0.31 22.00
CA SER A 453 12.46 0.30 22.32
C SER A 453 13.24 1.37 21.54
N LEU A 454 12.98 1.49 20.23
CA LEU A 454 13.63 2.51 19.39
C LEU A 454 13.29 3.94 19.83
N ARG A 455 12.06 4.17 20.32
CA ARG A 455 11.64 5.46 20.84
C ARG A 455 12.35 5.78 22.16
N GLU A 456 12.49 4.79 23.03
CA GLU A 456 13.20 4.92 24.31
C GLU A 456 14.68 5.22 24.08
N LEU A 457 15.32 4.58 23.09
CA LEU A 457 16.69 4.85 22.65
C LEU A 457 16.87 6.20 21.93
N GLY A 458 15.79 6.96 21.72
CA GLY A 458 15.87 8.28 21.06
C GLY A 458 15.99 8.23 19.54
N VAL A 459 15.78 7.07 18.88
CA VAL A 459 15.83 6.96 17.42
C VAL A 459 14.76 7.85 16.79
N PRO A 460 15.11 8.79 15.89
CA PRO A 460 14.17 9.68 15.26
C PRO A 460 13.11 8.93 14.44
N LYS A 461 11.83 9.27 14.59
CA LYS A 461 10.71 8.63 13.88
C LYS A 461 10.91 8.57 12.35
N GLN A 462 11.71 9.46 11.81
CA GLN A 462 11.97 9.59 10.38
C GLN A 462 12.96 8.54 9.87
N GLN A 463 13.77 7.98 10.77
CA GLN A 463 14.72 6.91 10.50
C GLN A 463 14.06 5.52 10.66
N VAL A 464 12.84 5.44 11.23
CA VAL A 464 12.14 4.18 11.43
C VAL A 464 11.19 3.90 10.27
N HIS A 465 11.53 2.90 9.47
CA HIS A 465 10.76 2.41 8.33
C HIS A 465 10.19 1.03 8.68
N PHE A 466 8.90 0.82 8.48
CA PHE A 466 8.30 -0.47 8.77
C PHE A 466 7.23 -0.85 7.74
N GLU A 467 7.05 -2.14 7.53
CA GLU A 467 5.97 -2.71 6.72
C GLU A 467 5.19 -3.73 7.55
N ARG A 468 3.86 -3.65 7.51
CA ARG A 468 2.97 -4.56 8.24
C ARG A 468 2.25 -5.49 7.27
N PHE A 469 2.38 -6.79 7.47
CA PHE A 469 1.71 -7.80 6.62
C PHE A 469 0.20 -7.93 6.85
N SER A 470 -0.40 -7.21 7.76
CA SER A 470 -1.85 -7.24 7.98
C SER A 470 -2.53 -6.13 7.19
N LEU A 471 -3.25 -6.48 6.12
CA LEU A 471 -4.26 -5.62 5.49
C LEU A 471 -5.53 -5.49 6.35
N ALA A 472 -5.59 -6.18 7.48
CA ALA A 472 -6.71 -6.19 8.41
C ALA A 472 -6.19 -6.10 9.84
N GLY A 473 -6.34 -4.96 10.43
CA GLY A 473 -6.16 -4.68 11.84
C GLY A 473 -7.13 -3.63 12.28
#